data_62d6b526fb575c6043fc3b06d9b67c84
#
_entry.id   62d6b526fb575c6043fc3b06d9b67c84
#
_cell.length_a   1.000
_cell.length_b   1.000
_cell.length_c   1.000
_cell.angle_alpha   90.00
_cell.angle_beta   90.00
_cell.angle_gamma   90.00
#
_symmetry.space_group_name_H-M   'P 1'
#
loop_
_entity.id
_entity.type
_entity.pdbx_description
1 polymer ?
#
loop_
_entity_poly.entity_id
_entity_poly.type
_entity_poly.pdbx_seq_one_letter_code
_entity_poly.pdbx_strand_id
1 'polypeptide(L)'
;RRQRQMCIRDSSRGALNIPGYRPAGIYSAGTAQRLVNMEGFMPGREVVILGSGDIGLIMARRMTLEGAKVKVVSELMPYSGGLKRNIVQCLDDYGIPLKLSHTVVDIKGKERLEGVTLAEVDQKGKPIPGTEEFYSCDTLLLSVGLIPENEISGGMGVEMNPVTSGPKVNESLETNIEGVFACGNVLHVHDLVDFVSEEAASAGKNAAAYVREGDRLENEKEIVLNPVEGVRYTVPGTICVNRMDEKLTVRFRVGGVFKNCYVSAYFDEERVIHRKRQVVAPGEMEQIQLTKEMLLKYPDLKTITVKIEEA
;
A
#
# COMPACT_ATOMS: atom_id res chain seq x y z
N ARG A 1 0.80 -14.10 16.35
CA ARG A 1 0.52 -12.96 17.26
C ARG A 1 1.08 -11.62 16.74
N ARG A 2 2.31 -11.57 16.18
CA ARG A 2 2.92 -10.33 15.65
C ARG A 2 2.21 -9.80 14.39
N GLN A 3 1.78 -10.65 13.49
CA GLN A 3 1.03 -10.27 12.29
C GLN A 3 -0.33 -9.61 12.61
N ARG A 4 -0.96 -9.98 13.74
CA ARG A 4 -2.17 -9.31 14.24
C ARG A 4 -1.90 -7.89 14.76
N GLN A 5 -0.72 -7.63 15.32
CA GLN A 5 -0.34 -6.29 15.78
C GLN A 5 -0.09 -5.32 14.64
N MET A 6 0.41 -5.76 13.49
CA MET A 6 0.60 -4.92 12.30
C MET A 6 -0.71 -4.38 11.73
N CYS A 7 -1.77 -5.20 11.68
CA CYS A 7 -3.09 -4.74 11.24
C CYS A 7 -3.82 -3.87 12.28
N ILE A 8 -3.42 -3.91 13.56
CA ILE A 8 -3.99 -3.13 14.66
C ILE A 8 -3.32 -1.75 14.79
N ARG A 9 -2.08 -1.60 14.32
CA ARG A 9 -1.36 -0.32 14.20
C ARG A 9 -1.62 0.41 12.89
N ASP A 10 -2.75 0.15 12.29
CA ASP A 10 -3.27 1.01 11.24
C ASP A 10 -3.23 2.46 11.70
N SER A 11 -2.84 3.38 10.81
CA SER A 11 -2.56 4.77 11.13
C SER A 11 -3.57 5.34 12.11
N SER A 12 -3.11 5.56 13.32
CA SER A 12 -3.98 5.99 14.38
C SER A 12 -4.54 7.38 14.07
N ARG A 13 -5.76 7.62 14.51
CA ARG A 13 -6.42 8.94 14.48
C ARG A 13 -5.54 10.09 15.01
N GLY A 14 -4.55 9.80 15.84
CA GLY A 14 -3.57 10.78 16.33
C GLY A 14 -2.64 11.33 15.25
N ALA A 15 -2.36 10.56 14.21
CA ALA A 15 -1.48 10.97 13.11
C ALA A 15 -2.14 11.97 12.14
N LEU A 16 -3.48 12.07 12.11
CA LEU A 16 -4.20 12.91 11.15
C LEU A 16 -4.42 14.36 11.62
N ASN A 17 -4.21 14.65 12.90
CA ASN A 17 -4.42 15.99 13.50
C ASN A 17 -5.77 16.65 13.13
N ILE A 18 -6.83 15.84 12.97
CA ILE A 18 -8.17 16.37 12.66
C ILE A 18 -8.66 17.21 13.85
N PRO A 19 -9.11 18.46 13.65
CA PRO A 19 -9.70 19.28 14.69
C PRO A 19 -10.89 18.63 15.39
N GLY A 20 -11.21 19.07 16.61
CA GLY A 20 -12.28 18.55 17.42
C GLY A 20 -11.82 17.62 18.53
N TYR A 21 -12.80 17.06 19.26
CA TYR A 21 -12.55 16.12 20.34
C TYR A 21 -12.18 14.72 19.81
N ARG A 22 -11.82 13.84 20.74
CA ARG A 22 -11.58 12.41 20.45
C ARG A 22 -12.61 11.53 21.18
N PRO A 23 -13.91 11.64 20.81
CA PRO A 23 -14.99 10.89 21.45
C PRO A 23 -14.88 9.38 21.13
N ALA A 24 -15.62 8.57 21.91
CA ALA A 24 -15.89 7.19 21.53
C ALA A 24 -16.61 7.13 20.16
N GLY A 25 -16.40 6.06 19.39
CA GLY A 25 -17.00 5.89 18.06
C GLY A 25 -16.04 6.15 16.91
N ILE A 26 -14.76 6.49 17.20
CA ILE A 26 -13.74 6.61 16.18
C ILE A 26 -12.80 5.40 16.26
N TYR A 27 -12.72 4.64 15.16
CA TYR A 27 -11.94 3.41 15.09
C TYR A 27 -11.08 3.39 13.82
N SER A 28 -9.96 2.67 13.85
CA SER A 28 -9.36 2.25 12.60
C SER A 28 -10.27 1.21 11.93
N ALA A 29 -10.25 1.14 10.61
CA ALA A 29 -11.02 0.13 9.87
C ALA A 29 -10.66 -1.29 10.30
N GLY A 30 -9.37 -1.55 10.60
CA GLY A 30 -8.91 -2.84 11.12
C GLY A 30 -9.46 -3.17 12.52
N THR A 31 -9.58 -2.19 13.41
CA THR A 31 -10.22 -2.40 14.74
C THR A 31 -11.69 -2.71 14.56
N ALA A 32 -12.41 -1.97 13.71
CA ALA A 32 -13.81 -2.25 13.42
C ALA A 32 -14.00 -3.65 12.81
N GLN A 33 -13.12 -4.04 11.89
CA GLN A 33 -13.12 -5.39 11.31
C GLN A 33 -13.00 -6.47 12.39
N ARG A 34 -12.08 -6.30 13.33
CA ARG A 34 -11.93 -7.23 14.45
C ARG A 34 -13.19 -7.31 15.30
N LEU A 35 -13.75 -6.16 15.70
CA LEU A 35 -14.96 -6.10 16.51
C LEU A 35 -16.11 -6.85 15.84
N VAL A 36 -16.37 -6.57 14.56
CA VAL A 36 -17.48 -7.17 13.81
C VAL A 36 -17.24 -8.65 13.52
N ASN A 37 -16.07 -9.01 12.96
CA ASN A 37 -15.85 -10.35 12.42
C ASN A 37 -15.39 -11.37 13.44
N MET A 38 -14.72 -10.94 14.52
CA MET A 38 -14.17 -11.85 15.53
C MET A 38 -14.87 -11.81 16.87
N GLU A 39 -15.37 -10.65 17.25
CA GLU A 39 -15.94 -10.44 18.57
C GLU A 39 -17.47 -10.30 18.53
N GLY A 40 -18.07 -10.11 17.33
CA GLY A 40 -19.52 -9.99 17.16
C GLY A 40 -20.10 -8.67 17.69
N PHE A 41 -19.26 -7.63 17.84
CA PHE A 41 -19.69 -6.32 18.29
C PHE A 41 -19.86 -5.36 17.12
N MET A 42 -21.00 -4.64 17.13
CA MET A 42 -21.24 -3.57 16.17
C MET A 42 -20.65 -2.25 16.70
N PRO A 43 -19.66 -1.63 16.01
CA PRO A 43 -19.05 -0.37 16.44
C PRO A 43 -20.04 0.80 16.50
N GLY A 44 -21.01 0.80 15.61
CA GLY A 44 -22.08 1.79 15.56
C GLY A 44 -23.05 1.54 14.40
N ARG A 45 -24.04 2.44 14.24
CA ARG A 45 -25.14 2.26 13.29
C ARG A 45 -25.13 3.25 12.13
N GLU A 46 -24.62 4.44 12.34
CA GLU A 46 -24.46 5.46 11.30
C GLU A 46 -22.98 5.75 11.10
N VAL A 47 -22.45 5.35 9.94
CA VAL A 47 -21.00 5.24 9.71
C VAL A 47 -20.56 6.19 8.61
N VAL A 48 -19.47 6.91 8.86
CA VAL A 48 -18.67 7.61 7.85
C VAL A 48 -17.30 6.92 7.81
N ILE A 49 -16.75 6.75 6.62
CA ILE A 49 -15.43 6.13 6.42
C ILE A 49 -14.50 7.14 5.75
N LEU A 50 -13.34 7.37 6.35
CA LEU A 50 -12.27 8.16 5.77
C LEU A 50 -11.20 7.22 5.21
N GLY A 51 -10.93 7.34 3.91
CA GLY A 51 -10.02 6.52 3.14
C GLY A 51 -10.72 5.38 2.39
N SER A 52 -10.43 5.28 1.09
CA SER A 52 -10.99 4.30 0.17
C SER A 52 -10.03 3.16 -0.17
N GLY A 53 -9.10 2.85 0.72
CA GLY A 53 -8.30 1.62 0.64
C GLY A 53 -9.18 0.37 0.82
N ASP A 54 -8.68 -0.79 0.41
CA ASP A 54 -9.46 -2.05 0.40
C ASP A 54 -10.15 -2.37 1.73
N ILE A 55 -9.47 -2.15 2.85
CA ILE A 55 -10.04 -2.42 4.18
C ILE A 55 -11.24 -1.51 4.43
N GLY A 56 -11.17 -0.22 4.06
CA GLY A 56 -12.29 0.73 4.18
C GLY A 56 -13.47 0.33 3.32
N LEU A 57 -13.23 -0.06 2.07
CA LEU A 57 -14.26 -0.52 1.14
C LEU A 57 -14.95 -1.80 1.64
N ILE A 58 -14.15 -2.79 2.05
CA ILE A 58 -14.65 -4.05 2.59
C ILE A 58 -15.47 -3.81 3.85
N MET A 59 -15.03 -2.89 4.73
CA MET A 59 -15.78 -2.55 5.93
C MET A 59 -17.05 -1.77 5.63
N ALA A 60 -17.09 -0.92 4.61
CA ALA A 60 -18.32 -0.28 4.15
C ALA A 60 -19.41 -1.33 3.83
N ARG A 61 -19.05 -2.32 3.02
CA ARG A 61 -19.93 -3.46 2.71
C ARG A 61 -20.27 -4.27 3.96
N ARG A 62 -19.28 -4.63 4.77
CA ARG A 62 -19.48 -5.47 5.94
C ARG A 62 -20.42 -4.82 6.96
N MET A 63 -20.20 -3.56 7.30
CA MET A 63 -21.07 -2.81 8.21
C MET A 63 -22.51 -2.72 7.69
N THR A 64 -22.68 -2.52 6.37
CA THR A 64 -24.00 -2.49 5.74
C THR A 64 -24.71 -3.84 5.86
N LEU A 65 -24.02 -4.95 5.63
CA LEU A 65 -24.58 -6.31 5.78
C LEU A 65 -24.99 -6.63 7.21
N GLU A 66 -24.32 -6.06 8.19
CA GLU A 66 -24.68 -6.20 9.62
C GLU A 66 -25.73 -5.18 10.07
N GLY A 67 -26.31 -4.40 9.15
CA GLY A 67 -27.43 -3.50 9.41
C GLY A 67 -27.05 -2.07 9.79
N ALA A 68 -25.81 -1.66 9.66
CA ALA A 68 -25.43 -0.26 9.79
C ALA A 68 -25.72 0.50 8.47
N LYS A 69 -25.93 1.82 8.59
CA LYS A 69 -26.03 2.73 7.46
C LYS A 69 -24.69 3.41 7.21
N VAL A 70 -23.98 3.00 6.20
CA VAL A 70 -22.79 3.72 5.73
C VAL A 70 -23.24 4.91 4.88
N LYS A 71 -22.98 6.12 5.34
CA LYS A 71 -23.45 7.36 4.70
C LYS A 71 -22.59 7.80 3.55
N VAL A 72 -21.27 7.64 3.69
CA VAL A 72 -20.27 8.05 2.69
C VAL A 72 -18.92 7.43 2.99
N VAL A 73 -18.17 7.15 1.93
CA VAL A 73 -16.73 6.93 1.97
C VAL A 73 -16.05 8.17 1.39
N SER A 74 -15.14 8.77 2.13
CA SER A 74 -14.39 9.97 1.75
C SER A 74 -12.94 9.59 1.46
N GLU A 75 -12.38 10.11 0.38
CA GLU A 75 -11.00 9.87 -0.05
C GLU A 75 -10.28 11.18 -0.33
N LEU A 76 -9.12 11.35 0.29
CA LEU A 76 -8.29 12.54 0.12
C LEU A 76 -7.79 12.71 -1.32
N MET A 77 -7.46 11.60 -1.97
CA MET A 77 -6.93 11.59 -3.33
C MET A 77 -8.05 11.73 -4.36
N PRO A 78 -7.75 12.22 -5.59
CA PRO A 78 -8.70 12.27 -6.70
C PRO A 78 -9.00 10.89 -7.32
N TYR A 79 -8.56 9.83 -6.69
CA TYR A 79 -8.78 8.44 -7.07
C TYR A 79 -8.85 7.54 -5.83
N SER A 80 -9.55 6.41 -5.92
CA SER A 80 -9.58 5.41 -4.84
C SER A 80 -8.25 4.66 -4.74
N GLY A 81 -7.82 4.42 -3.49
CA GLY A 81 -6.66 3.58 -3.18
C GLY A 81 -6.95 2.08 -3.14
N GLY A 82 -8.22 1.66 -3.29
CA GLY A 82 -8.62 0.26 -3.30
C GLY A 82 -8.75 -0.33 -4.71
N LEU A 83 -8.81 -1.65 -4.78
CA LEU A 83 -9.02 -2.40 -6.02
C LEU A 83 -10.36 -2.01 -6.67
N LYS A 84 -10.40 -1.85 -7.99
CA LYS A 84 -11.61 -1.50 -8.75
C LYS A 84 -12.79 -2.43 -8.45
N ARG A 85 -12.55 -3.74 -8.34
CA ARG A 85 -13.59 -4.72 -7.97
C ARG A 85 -14.23 -4.42 -6.62
N ASN A 86 -13.45 -3.93 -5.64
CA ASN A 86 -13.94 -3.61 -4.32
C ASN A 86 -14.76 -2.31 -4.31
N ILE A 87 -14.46 -1.35 -5.19
CA ILE A 87 -15.32 -0.19 -5.39
C ILE A 87 -16.71 -0.64 -5.83
N VAL A 88 -16.79 -1.47 -6.88
CA VAL A 88 -18.06 -1.99 -7.40
C VAL A 88 -18.80 -2.82 -6.33
N GLN A 89 -18.15 -3.86 -5.82
CA GLN A 89 -18.78 -4.84 -4.93
C GLN A 89 -19.05 -4.33 -3.51
N CYS A 90 -18.39 -3.28 -3.08
CA CYS A 90 -18.53 -2.78 -1.71
C CYS A 90 -19.26 -1.43 -1.62
N LEU A 91 -19.26 -0.64 -2.69
CA LEU A 91 -19.93 0.66 -2.70
C LEU A 91 -21.08 0.71 -3.72
N ASP A 92 -20.80 0.47 -5.01
CA ASP A 92 -21.81 0.62 -6.06
C ASP A 92 -23.00 -0.32 -5.86
N ASP A 93 -22.75 -1.59 -5.55
CA ASP A 93 -23.79 -2.61 -5.29
C ASP A 93 -24.69 -2.26 -4.08
N TYR A 94 -24.21 -1.40 -3.18
CA TYR A 94 -24.94 -0.98 -1.97
C TYR A 94 -25.38 0.48 -2.01
N GLY A 95 -25.12 1.19 -3.10
CA GLY A 95 -25.46 2.62 -3.26
C GLY A 95 -24.74 3.53 -2.26
N ILE A 96 -23.55 3.14 -1.81
CA ILE A 96 -22.74 3.94 -0.86
C ILE A 96 -21.93 4.97 -1.67
N PRO A 97 -22.12 6.28 -1.43
CA PRO A 97 -21.41 7.31 -2.16
C PRO A 97 -19.91 7.33 -1.83
N LEU A 98 -19.08 7.46 -2.87
CA LEU A 98 -17.64 7.72 -2.77
C LEU A 98 -17.36 9.18 -3.12
N LYS A 99 -16.82 9.95 -2.17
CA LYS A 99 -16.37 11.34 -2.39
C LYS A 99 -14.85 11.36 -2.49
N LEU A 100 -14.36 11.56 -3.70
CA LEU A 100 -12.93 11.78 -3.98
C LEU A 100 -12.55 13.23 -3.73
N SER A 101 -11.27 13.49 -3.47
CA SER A 101 -10.75 14.83 -3.12
C SER A 101 -11.47 15.46 -1.93
N HIS A 102 -11.84 14.65 -0.92
CA HIS A 102 -12.49 15.09 0.30
C HIS A 102 -11.80 14.51 1.53
N THR A 103 -11.83 15.27 2.63
CA THR A 103 -11.30 14.80 3.91
C THR A 103 -12.19 15.27 5.08
N VAL A 104 -12.01 14.66 6.25
CA VAL A 104 -12.65 15.09 7.49
C VAL A 104 -11.88 16.28 8.05
N VAL A 105 -12.58 17.40 8.23
CA VAL A 105 -12.00 18.66 8.73
C VAL A 105 -12.41 18.99 10.17
N ASP A 106 -13.50 18.40 10.67
CA ASP A 106 -13.94 18.59 12.04
C ASP A 106 -14.67 17.34 12.58
N ILE A 107 -14.59 17.13 13.89
CA ILE A 107 -15.21 16.04 14.62
C ILE A 107 -16.09 16.63 15.72
N LYS A 108 -17.39 16.39 15.63
CA LYS A 108 -18.37 16.81 16.61
C LYS A 108 -18.72 15.68 17.60
N GLY A 109 -18.87 16.05 18.86
CA GLY A 109 -19.17 15.15 19.95
C GLY A 109 -18.08 15.12 21.01
N LYS A 110 -18.43 15.04 22.27
CA LYS A 110 -17.49 15.07 23.40
C LYS A 110 -17.27 13.68 24.02
N GLU A 111 -18.33 13.01 24.42
CA GLU A 111 -18.27 11.65 25.00
C GLU A 111 -18.33 10.59 23.88
N ARG A 112 -19.27 10.77 22.97
CA ARG A 112 -19.45 9.93 21.78
C ARG A 112 -19.53 10.81 20.53
N LEU A 113 -19.15 10.24 19.39
CA LEU A 113 -19.25 10.88 18.09
C LEU A 113 -20.72 11.20 17.76
N GLU A 114 -20.98 12.44 17.37
CA GLU A 114 -22.29 12.94 16.94
C GLU A 114 -22.29 13.24 15.42
N GLY A 115 -21.13 13.43 14.85
CA GLY A 115 -20.96 13.67 13.43
C GLY A 115 -19.57 14.15 13.07
N VAL A 116 -19.34 14.24 11.77
CA VAL A 116 -18.10 14.76 11.17
C VAL A 116 -18.41 15.74 10.07
N THR A 117 -17.52 16.67 9.83
CA THR A 117 -17.59 17.59 8.69
C THR A 117 -16.56 17.18 7.66
N LEU A 118 -17.00 16.93 6.42
CA LEU A 118 -16.14 16.74 5.25
C LEU A 118 -15.96 18.06 4.53
N ALA A 119 -14.79 18.25 3.91
CA ALA A 119 -14.58 19.33 2.96
C ALA A 119 -13.81 18.82 1.74
N GLU A 120 -14.05 19.45 0.60
CA GLU A 120 -13.25 19.23 -0.60
C GLU A 120 -11.81 19.73 -0.38
N VAL A 121 -10.85 19.11 -1.03
CA VAL A 121 -9.44 19.49 -0.95
C VAL A 121 -8.89 19.91 -2.30
N ASP A 122 -7.95 20.85 -2.28
CA ASP A 122 -7.19 21.27 -3.45
C ASP A 122 -6.15 20.20 -3.86
N GLN A 123 -5.42 20.47 -4.95
CA GLN A 123 -4.35 19.58 -5.44
C GLN A 123 -3.20 19.36 -4.45
N LYS A 124 -3.09 20.18 -3.40
CA LYS A 124 -2.10 20.07 -2.33
C LYS A 124 -2.67 19.36 -1.08
N GLY A 125 -3.92 18.86 -1.16
CA GLY A 125 -4.63 18.23 -0.07
C GLY A 125 -5.11 19.19 1.03
N LYS A 126 -5.19 20.49 0.76
CA LYS A 126 -5.70 21.48 1.72
C LYS A 126 -7.21 21.66 1.55
N PRO A 127 -7.98 21.67 2.67
CA PRO A 127 -9.41 21.92 2.61
C PRO A 127 -9.75 23.26 1.96
N ILE A 128 -10.75 23.25 1.09
CA ILE A 128 -11.27 24.43 0.40
C ILE A 128 -12.40 25.02 1.25
N PRO A 129 -12.26 26.26 1.78
CA PRO A 129 -13.30 26.89 2.59
C PRO A 129 -14.61 27.07 1.80
N GLY A 130 -15.74 26.83 2.46
CA GLY A 130 -17.08 26.95 1.87
C GLY A 130 -17.58 25.66 1.19
N THR A 131 -16.81 24.57 1.26
CA THR A 131 -17.20 23.24 0.75
C THR A 131 -17.59 22.27 1.87
N GLU A 132 -17.69 22.76 3.10
CA GLU A 132 -17.94 21.96 4.28
C GLU A 132 -19.33 21.34 4.24
N GLU A 133 -19.43 20.03 4.47
CA GLU A 133 -20.65 19.26 4.52
C GLU A 133 -20.68 18.40 5.79
N PHE A 134 -21.69 18.61 6.62
CA PHE A 134 -21.85 17.89 7.88
C PHE A 134 -22.60 16.56 7.69
N TYR A 135 -22.02 15.50 8.21
CA TYR A 135 -22.61 14.17 8.29
C TYR A 135 -22.85 13.80 9.75
N SER A 136 -24.12 13.68 10.19
CA SER A 136 -24.42 13.08 11.48
C SER A 136 -24.02 11.61 11.44
N CYS A 137 -23.25 11.15 12.41
CA CYS A 137 -22.84 9.75 12.52
C CYS A 137 -22.40 9.44 13.95
N ASP A 138 -22.54 8.18 14.35
CA ASP A 138 -22.07 7.67 15.63
C ASP A 138 -20.74 6.94 15.53
N THR A 139 -20.26 6.72 14.28
CA THR A 139 -19.03 6.00 13.99
C THR A 139 -18.28 6.60 12.83
N LEU A 140 -16.98 6.88 13.05
CA LEU A 140 -16.00 7.23 12.03
C LEU A 140 -14.97 6.10 11.93
N LEU A 141 -14.85 5.50 10.74
CA LEU A 141 -13.79 4.54 10.44
C LEU A 141 -12.66 5.22 9.69
N LEU A 142 -11.43 5.00 10.15
CA LEU A 142 -10.22 5.50 9.52
C LEU A 142 -9.53 4.36 8.73
N SER A 143 -9.50 4.49 7.41
CA SER A 143 -8.83 3.57 6.48
C SER A 143 -7.76 4.34 5.68
N VAL A 144 -6.88 5.02 6.38
CA VAL A 144 -5.94 6.02 5.84
C VAL A 144 -4.55 5.48 5.57
N GLY A 145 -4.44 4.18 5.42
CA GLY A 145 -3.22 3.46 5.08
C GLY A 145 -2.57 2.74 6.27
N LEU A 146 -1.64 1.86 5.95
CA LEU A 146 -0.83 1.12 6.91
C LEU A 146 0.50 1.85 7.12
N ILE A 147 0.96 1.87 8.36
CA ILE A 147 2.31 2.36 8.72
C ILE A 147 3.20 1.12 8.93
N PRO A 148 4.21 0.88 8.08
CA PRO A 148 5.16 -0.22 8.28
C PRO A 148 5.88 -0.11 9.62
N GLU A 149 5.91 -1.19 10.39
CA GLU A 149 6.54 -1.23 11.71
C GLU A 149 8.02 -1.60 11.60
N ASN A 150 8.86 -0.63 11.26
CA ASN A 150 10.29 -0.81 11.00
C ASN A 150 11.21 -0.20 12.09
N GLU A 151 10.72 0.03 13.30
CA GLU A 151 11.50 0.62 14.40
C GLU A 151 12.73 -0.24 14.75
N ILE A 152 12.55 -1.57 14.82
CA ILE A 152 13.64 -2.51 15.10
C ILE A 152 14.65 -2.51 13.97
N SER A 153 14.18 -2.58 12.71
CA SER A 153 15.04 -2.57 11.53
C SER A 153 15.86 -1.30 11.44
N GLY A 154 15.23 -0.13 11.66
CA GLY A 154 15.92 1.15 11.72
C GLY A 154 16.96 1.23 12.84
N GLY A 155 16.64 0.68 14.02
CA GLY A 155 17.57 0.60 15.16
C GLY A 155 18.78 -0.30 14.89
N MET A 156 18.67 -1.25 13.96
CA MET A 156 19.78 -2.09 13.50
C MET A 156 20.63 -1.45 12.40
N GLY A 157 20.24 -0.28 11.87
CA GLY A 157 20.95 0.38 10.78
C GLY A 157 20.51 -0.12 9.37
N VAL A 158 19.36 -0.77 9.28
CA VAL A 158 18.79 -1.16 7.96
C VAL A 158 18.41 0.10 7.18
N GLU A 159 18.84 0.20 5.93
CA GLU A 159 18.49 1.29 5.03
C GLU A 159 17.03 1.23 4.62
N MET A 160 16.31 2.34 4.79
CA MET A 160 14.89 2.45 4.44
C MET A 160 14.69 3.14 3.10
N ASN A 161 13.70 2.66 2.35
CA ASN A 161 13.21 3.35 1.18
C ASN A 161 12.24 4.46 1.61
N PRO A 162 12.50 5.74 1.27
CA PRO A 162 11.68 6.86 1.72
C PRO A 162 10.25 6.85 1.15
N VAL A 163 10.00 6.10 0.07
CA VAL A 163 8.68 6.01 -0.57
C VAL A 163 7.80 4.95 0.09
N THR A 164 8.36 3.77 0.39
CA THR A 164 7.62 2.66 1.02
C THR A 164 7.68 2.69 2.54
N SER A 165 8.64 3.42 3.13
CA SER A 165 9.02 3.34 4.54
C SER A 165 9.43 1.93 4.98
N GLY A 166 9.72 1.05 4.02
CA GLY A 166 10.24 -0.30 4.24
C GLY A 166 11.72 -0.40 3.93
N PRO A 167 12.38 -1.51 4.31
CA PRO A 167 13.76 -1.77 3.98
C PRO A 167 14.06 -1.72 2.48
N LYS A 168 15.24 -1.25 2.10
CA LYS A 168 15.79 -1.53 0.77
C LYS A 168 16.30 -2.96 0.76
N VAL A 169 15.97 -3.70 -0.28
CA VAL A 169 16.38 -5.11 -0.42
C VAL A 169 16.90 -5.41 -1.82
N ASN A 170 17.75 -6.42 -1.92
CA ASN A 170 18.22 -7.01 -3.17
C ASN A 170 17.28 -8.11 -3.69
N GLU A 171 17.65 -8.81 -4.75
CA GLU A 171 16.88 -9.91 -5.38
C GLU A 171 16.57 -11.07 -4.42
N SER A 172 17.36 -11.25 -3.38
CA SER A 172 17.19 -12.28 -2.35
C SER A 172 16.30 -11.83 -1.20
N LEU A 173 15.76 -10.61 -1.26
CA LEU A 173 15.05 -9.92 -0.17
C LEU A 173 15.92 -9.66 1.06
N GLU A 174 17.24 -9.65 0.89
CA GLU A 174 18.22 -9.31 1.90
C GLU A 174 18.45 -7.80 1.92
N THR A 175 18.63 -7.24 3.11
CA THR A 175 18.86 -5.81 3.33
C THR A 175 20.36 -5.48 3.18
N ASN A 176 20.74 -4.22 3.46
CA ASN A 176 22.13 -3.83 3.59
C ASN A 176 22.85 -4.44 4.81
N ILE A 177 22.13 -5.08 5.70
CA ILE A 177 22.71 -5.80 6.84
C ILE A 177 22.71 -7.30 6.53
N GLU A 178 23.89 -7.88 6.51
CA GLU A 178 24.13 -9.29 6.26
C GLU A 178 23.24 -10.20 7.12
N GLY A 179 22.57 -11.18 6.49
CA GLY A 179 21.69 -12.15 7.14
C GLY A 179 20.35 -11.57 7.60
N VAL A 180 20.04 -10.30 7.28
CA VAL A 180 18.78 -9.65 7.61
C VAL A 180 17.91 -9.54 6.37
N PHE A 181 16.78 -10.26 6.37
CA PHE A 181 15.82 -10.31 5.27
C PHE A 181 14.52 -9.59 5.63
N ALA A 182 13.86 -8.98 4.64
CA ALA A 182 12.59 -8.32 4.84
C ALA A 182 11.57 -8.76 3.78
N CYS A 183 10.30 -8.97 4.21
CA CYS A 183 9.21 -9.37 3.32
C CYS A 183 7.86 -8.92 3.89
N GLY A 184 6.85 -8.90 3.04
CA GLY A 184 5.48 -8.55 3.40
C GLY A 184 5.28 -7.06 3.65
N ASN A 185 4.25 -6.69 4.41
CA ASN A 185 3.84 -5.30 4.57
C ASN A 185 4.84 -4.39 5.29
N VAL A 186 5.85 -4.95 5.94
CA VAL A 186 6.96 -4.15 6.50
C VAL A 186 7.93 -3.69 5.41
N LEU A 187 8.00 -4.41 4.27
CA LEU A 187 8.83 -4.09 3.13
C LEU A 187 8.10 -3.11 2.20
N HIS A 188 6.93 -3.50 1.73
CA HIS A 188 5.97 -2.64 1.02
C HIS A 188 4.54 -3.21 1.15
N VAL A 189 3.55 -2.34 1.17
CA VAL A 189 2.16 -2.77 1.38
C VAL A 189 1.63 -3.51 0.15
N HIS A 190 1.15 -4.74 0.34
CA HIS A 190 0.56 -5.57 -0.70
C HIS A 190 -0.96 -5.45 -0.78
N ASP A 191 -1.53 -5.71 -1.96
CA ASP A 191 -2.98 -5.75 -2.20
C ASP A 191 -3.57 -7.12 -1.85
N LEU A 192 -2.79 -8.19 -2.09
CA LEU A 192 -3.21 -9.57 -1.93
C LEU A 192 -2.29 -10.31 -0.97
N VAL A 193 -2.88 -11.11 -0.08
CA VAL A 193 -2.13 -11.97 0.84
C VAL A 193 -1.30 -13.03 0.11
N ASP A 194 -1.71 -13.41 -1.10
CA ASP A 194 -0.95 -14.33 -1.95
C ASP A 194 0.44 -13.79 -2.26
N PHE A 195 0.56 -12.51 -2.60
CA PHE A 195 1.85 -11.86 -2.84
C PHE A 195 2.71 -11.78 -1.58
N VAL A 196 2.10 -11.55 -0.42
CA VAL A 196 2.80 -11.61 0.88
C VAL A 196 3.34 -13.00 1.13
N SER A 197 2.56 -14.04 0.85
CA SER A 197 2.94 -15.43 1.06
C SER A 197 4.08 -15.87 0.13
N GLU A 198 4.01 -15.51 -1.15
CA GLU A 198 5.08 -15.76 -2.13
C GLU A 198 6.39 -15.09 -1.72
N GLU A 199 6.32 -13.81 -1.34
CA GLU A 199 7.49 -13.03 -0.92
C GLU A 199 8.09 -13.59 0.37
N ALA A 200 7.26 -13.95 1.34
CA ALA A 200 7.71 -14.56 2.59
C ALA A 200 8.36 -15.94 2.36
N ALA A 201 7.81 -16.74 1.45
CA ALA A 201 8.41 -18.03 1.07
C ALA A 201 9.79 -17.84 0.42
N SER A 202 9.92 -16.85 -0.47
CA SER A 202 11.19 -16.49 -1.10
C SER A 202 12.22 -16.02 -0.08
N ALA A 203 11.85 -15.08 0.81
CA ALA A 203 12.72 -14.60 1.86
C ALA A 203 13.17 -15.74 2.79
N GLY A 204 12.26 -16.63 3.19
CA GLY A 204 12.57 -17.78 4.02
C GLY A 204 13.53 -18.77 3.35
N LYS A 205 13.35 -19.03 2.03
CA LYS A 205 14.26 -19.86 1.24
C LYS A 205 15.67 -19.25 1.19
N ASN A 206 15.75 -17.94 0.94
CA ASN A 206 17.02 -17.23 0.84
C ASN A 206 17.74 -17.14 2.18
N ALA A 207 17.01 -16.88 3.27
CA ALA A 207 17.56 -16.93 4.63
C ALA A 207 18.09 -18.31 5.01
N ALA A 208 17.38 -19.39 4.62
CA ALA A 208 17.86 -20.75 4.84
C ALA A 208 19.11 -21.09 4.01
N ALA A 209 19.21 -20.54 2.80
CA ALA A 209 20.42 -20.69 1.96
C ALA A 209 21.61 -19.95 2.60
N TYR A 210 21.40 -18.72 3.09
CA TYR A 210 22.40 -17.94 3.80
C TYR A 210 22.95 -18.70 5.02
N VAL A 211 22.09 -19.29 5.86
CA VAL A 211 22.51 -20.07 7.05
C VAL A 211 23.38 -21.29 6.67
N ARG A 212 23.12 -21.89 5.51
CA ARG A 212 23.87 -23.09 5.05
C ARG A 212 25.19 -22.75 4.37
N GLU A 213 25.25 -21.66 3.64
CA GLU A 213 26.32 -21.37 2.66
C GLU A 213 27.14 -20.13 3.04
N GLY A 214 26.71 -19.37 4.06
CA GLY A 214 27.33 -18.13 4.49
C GLY A 214 27.02 -16.93 3.56
N ASP A 215 27.74 -15.84 3.76
CA ASP A 215 27.60 -14.64 2.95
C ASP A 215 28.01 -14.89 1.50
N ARG A 216 27.12 -14.49 0.60
CA ARG A 216 27.32 -14.55 -0.85
C ARG A 216 27.52 -13.16 -1.46
N LEU A 217 27.66 -12.12 -0.65
CA LEU A 217 27.67 -10.71 -1.09
C LEU A 217 29.03 -10.24 -1.59
N GLU A 218 30.12 -10.95 -1.34
CA GLU A 218 31.44 -10.48 -1.69
C GLU A 218 31.65 -10.37 -3.21
N ASN A 219 31.88 -9.13 -3.68
CA ASN A 219 32.39 -8.77 -5.02
C ASN A 219 31.51 -9.07 -6.24
N GLU A 220 30.19 -9.17 -6.09
CA GLU A 220 29.31 -9.35 -7.25
C GLU A 220 28.77 -8.03 -7.82
N LYS A 221 28.69 -7.96 -9.16
CA LYS A 221 28.16 -6.81 -9.87
C LYS A 221 26.65 -6.68 -9.62
N GLU A 222 26.25 -5.57 -9.03
CA GLU A 222 24.84 -5.24 -8.83
C GLU A 222 24.28 -4.43 -10.00
N ILE A 223 23.07 -4.78 -10.40
CA ILE A 223 22.25 -4.03 -11.35
C ILE A 223 21.22 -3.23 -10.52
N VAL A 224 21.20 -1.92 -10.70
CA VAL A 224 20.27 -1.03 -9.99
C VAL A 224 18.93 -0.99 -10.72
N LEU A 225 17.84 -1.15 -9.97
CA LEU A 225 16.49 -0.90 -10.47
C LEU A 225 16.11 0.57 -10.23
N ASN A 226 15.90 1.31 -11.32
CA ASN A 226 15.64 2.75 -11.31
C ASN A 226 14.18 3.04 -11.69
N PRO A 227 13.30 3.34 -10.71
CA PRO A 227 11.92 3.75 -10.98
C PRO A 227 11.88 5.21 -11.41
N VAL A 228 11.29 5.50 -12.58
CA VAL A 228 11.12 6.86 -13.11
C VAL A 228 9.73 7.03 -13.76
N GLU A 229 9.40 8.22 -14.21
CA GLU A 229 8.25 8.53 -15.07
C GLU A 229 6.98 7.72 -14.76
N GLY A 230 6.35 8.04 -13.65
CA GLY A 230 5.09 7.41 -13.22
C GLY A 230 5.27 6.21 -12.29
N VAL A 231 6.46 5.63 -12.15
CA VAL A 231 6.77 4.56 -11.19
C VAL A 231 7.34 5.16 -9.91
N ARG A 232 6.75 4.82 -8.76
CA ARG A 232 7.15 5.40 -7.46
C ARG A 232 8.34 4.70 -6.81
N TYR A 233 8.41 3.39 -6.92
CA TYR A 233 9.46 2.54 -6.34
C TYR A 233 9.44 1.17 -7.01
N THR A 234 10.51 0.42 -6.84
CA THR A 234 10.62 -1.00 -7.21
C THR A 234 11.06 -1.83 -6.01
N VAL A 235 10.60 -3.08 -5.94
CA VAL A 235 11.08 -4.10 -5.01
C VAL A 235 11.38 -5.36 -5.82
N PRO A 236 12.62 -5.84 -5.81
CA PRO A 236 13.82 -5.32 -5.14
C PRO A 236 14.33 -3.99 -5.71
N GLY A 237 15.33 -3.39 -5.05
CA GLY A 237 16.03 -2.20 -5.51
C GLY A 237 17.30 -2.50 -6.30
N THR A 238 17.94 -3.66 -6.07
CA THR A 238 19.13 -4.13 -6.77
C THR A 238 19.01 -5.61 -7.12
N ILE A 239 19.77 -6.05 -8.12
CA ILE A 239 19.80 -7.44 -8.59
C ILE A 239 21.24 -7.86 -8.79
N CYS A 240 21.62 -9.00 -8.20
CA CYS A 240 22.80 -9.76 -8.58
C CYS A 240 22.37 -11.01 -9.39
N VAL A 241 22.77 -11.06 -10.66
CA VAL A 241 22.31 -12.10 -11.59
C VAL A 241 22.72 -13.52 -11.14
N ASN A 242 23.89 -13.64 -10.52
CA ASN A 242 24.40 -14.95 -10.09
C ASN A 242 23.59 -15.56 -8.95
N ARG A 243 23.03 -14.69 -8.07
CA ARG A 243 22.28 -15.10 -6.88
C ARG A 243 20.80 -15.30 -7.12
N MET A 244 20.24 -14.67 -8.17
CA MET A 244 18.82 -14.78 -8.44
C MET A 244 18.41 -16.20 -8.89
N ASP A 245 17.19 -16.57 -8.58
CA ASP A 245 16.53 -17.73 -9.18
C ASP A 245 16.35 -17.55 -10.69
N GLU A 246 15.90 -18.57 -11.42
CA GLU A 246 15.63 -18.51 -12.87
C GLU A 246 14.71 -17.35 -13.26
N LYS A 247 13.82 -16.93 -12.36
CA LYS A 247 12.87 -15.83 -12.54
C LYS A 247 12.82 -14.95 -11.30
N LEU A 248 12.82 -13.64 -11.51
CA LEU A 248 12.62 -12.63 -10.49
C LEU A 248 11.40 -11.79 -10.83
N THR A 249 10.49 -11.65 -9.89
CA THR A 249 9.36 -10.73 -10.01
C THR A 249 9.73 -9.40 -9.36
N VAL A 250 9.80 -8.36 -10.17
CA VAL A 250 9.95 -6.99 -9.69
C VAL A 250 8.56 -6.39 -9.52
N ARG A 251 8.22 -5.99 -8.29
CA ARG A 251 6.95 -5.36 -7.94
C ARG A 251 7.12 -3.87 -7.77
N PHE A 252 6.10 -3.10 -8.17
CA PHE A 252 6.12 -1.64 -8.07
C PHE A 252 4.72 -1.05 -8.01
N ARG A 253 4.62 0.20 -7.59
CA ARG A 253 3.40 1.00 -7.69
C ARG A 253 3.62 2.25 -8.52
N VAL A 254 2.55 2.71 -9.15
CA VAL A 254 2.53 3.95 -9.93
C VAL A 254 2.12 5.14 -9.06
N GLY A 255 2.49 6.35 -9.51
CA GLY A 255 2.20 7.60 -8.80
C GLY A 255 0.87 8.26 -9.15
N GLY A 256 0.16 7.74 -10.16
CA GLY A 256 -1.10 8.28 -10.66
C GLY A 256 -1.89 7.24 -11.43
N VAL A 257 -3.06 7.60 -11.91
CA VAL A 257 -3.87 6.75 -12.79
C VAL A 257 -3.48 7.00 -14.24
N PHE A 258 -2.97 5.98 -14.92
CA PHE A 258 -2.61 6.03 -16.33
C PHE A 258 -3.53 5.13 -17.12
N LYS A 259 -4.06 5.66 -18.24
CA LYS A 259 -4.96 4.94 -19.15
C LYS A 259 -4.29 4.74 -20.49
N ASN A 260 -4.53 3.57 -21.13
CA ASN A 260 -3.94 3.22 -22.41
C ASN A 260 -2.43 3.49 -22.45
N CYS A 261 -1.69 2.91 -21.52
CA CYS A 261 -0.27 3.14 -21.34
C CYS A 261 0.53 1.84 -21.53
N TYR A 262 1.83 1.98 -21.47
CA TYR A 262 2.76 0.86 -21.47
C TYR A 262 3.58 0.84 -20.17
N VAL A 263 3.74 -0.32 -19.59
CA VAL A 263 4.78 -0.62 -18.60
C VAL A 263 6.01 -1.04 -19.37
N SER A 264 7.07 -0.25 -19.25
CA SER A 264 8.32 -0.47 -19.98
C SER A 264 9.50 -0.66 -19.02
N ALA A 265 10.41 -1.57 -19.40
CA ALA A 265 11.70 -1.69 -18.76
C ALA A 265 12.82 -1.55 -19.79
N TYR A 266 13.80 -0.72 -19.46
CA TYR A 266 14.99 -0.43 -20.25
C TYR A 266 16.20 -1.04 -19.56
N PHE A 267 17.00 -1.75 -20.31
CA PHE A 267 18.30 -2.25 -19.89
C PHE A 267 19.36 -1.25 -20.37
N ASP A 268 19.87 -0.45 -19.45
CA ASP A 268 20.54 0.83 -19.73
C ASP A 268 19.68 1.67 -20.69
N GLU A 269 20.02 1.76 -21.98
CA GLU A 269 19.28 2.54 -22.97
C GLU A 269 18.34 1.69 -23.87
N GLU A 270 18.46 0.37 -23.84
CA GLU A 270 17.68 -0.53 -24.69
C GLU A 270 16.34 -0.91 -24.06
N ARG A 271 15.23 -0.68 -24.77
CA ARG A 271 13.90 -1.08 -24.33
C ARG A 271 13.68 -2.58 -24.55
N VAL A 272 13.72 -3.34 -23.45
CA VAL A 272 13.61 -4.82 -23.48
C VAL A 272 12.18 -5.30 -23.16
N ILE A 273 11.47 -4.58 -22.28
CA ILE A 273 10.08 -4.90 -21.94
C ILE A 273 9.19 -3.72 -22.32
N HIS A 274 8.06 -4.03 -22.97
CA HIS A 274 7.06 -3.04 -23.38
C HIS A 274 5.68 -3.70 -23.39
N ARG A 275 4.94 -3.56 -22.30
CA ARG A 275 3.66 -4.25 -22.10
C ARG A 275 2.50 -3.26 -22.01
N LYS A 276 1.55 -3.37 -22.93
CA LYS A 276 0.33 -2.54 -22.93
C LYS A 276 -0.52 -2.82 -21.69
N ARG A 277 -1.01 -1.75 -21.09
CA ARG A 277 -2.01 -1.75 -20.01
C ARG A 277 -3.16 -0.83 -20.38
N GLN A 278 -4.39 -1.28 -20.13
CA GLN A 278 -5.56 -0.43 -20.31
C GLN A 278 -5.64 0.63 -19.23
N VAL A 279 -5.34 0.22 -17.99
CA VAL A 279 -5.31 1.11 -16.82
C VAL A 279 -4.26 0.57 -15.86
N VAL A 280 -3.47 1.47 -15.27
CA VAL A 280 -2.67 1.22 -14.07
C VAL A 280 -2.99 2.31 -13.04
N ALA A 281 -3.08 1.93 -11.77
CA ALA A 281 -3.52 2.83 -10.70
C ALA A 281 -2.70 2.62 -9.42
N PRO A 282 -2.51 3.65 -8.59
CA PRO A 282 -1.71 3.56 -7.36
C PRO A 282 -2.19 2.51 -6.36
N GLY A 283 -3.50 2.19 -6.37
CA GLY A 283 -4.10 1.18 -5.51
C GLY A 283 -3.75 -0.25 -5.91
N GLU A 284 -3.25 -0.49 -7.13
CA GLU A 284 -2.96 -1.82 -7.64
C GLU A 284 -1.45 -2.02 -7.78
N MET A 285 -0.96 -3.20 -7.34
CA MET A 285 0.45 -3.58 -7.47
C MET A 285 0.71 -4.06 -8.88
N GLU A 286 1.64 -3.39 -9.58
CA GLU A 286 2.13 -3.82 -10.88
C GLU A 286 3.38 -4.69 -10.72
N GLN A 287 3.65 -5.52 -11.74
CA GLN A 287 4.83 -6.38 -11.74
C GLN A 287 5.39 -6.60 -13.15
N ILE A 288 6.71 -6.72 -13.21
CA ILE A 288 7.43 -7.26 -14.35
C ILE A 288 8.22 -8.50 -13.94
N GLN A 289 8.40 -9.43 -14.85
CA GLN A 289 9.23 -10.61 -14.63
C GLN A 289 10.52 -10.48 -15.44
N LEU A 290 11.64 -10.65 -14.76
CA LEU A 290 12.97 -10.73 -15.31
C LEU A 290 13.44 -12.19 -15.23
N THR A 291 13.98 -12.73 -16.32
CA THR A 291 14.56 -14.07 -16.30
C THR A 291 16.10 -13.97 -16.27
N LYS A 292 16.74 -14.93 -15.62
CA LYS A 292 18.20 -15.01 -15.57
C LYS A 292 18.80 -15.08 -16.96
N GLU A 293 18.20 -15.87 -17.86
CA GLU A 293 18.60 -15.96 -19.27
C GLU A 293 18.57 -14.59 -19.98
N MET A 294 17.53 -13.77 -19.70
CA MET A 294 17.42 -12.43 -20.27
C MET A 294 18.57 -11.53 -19.80
N LEU A 295 18.87 -11.53 -18.50
CA LEU A 295 19.92 -10.70 -17.91
C LEU A 295 21.33 -11.13 -18.33
N LEU A 296 21.57 -12.42 -18.49
CA LEU A 296 22.86 -12.95 -18.95
C LEU A 296 23.24 -12.53 -20.38
N LYS A 297 22.27 -12.08 -21.20
CA LYS A 297 22.53 -11.51 -22.52
C LYS A 297 23.17 -10.12 -22.45
N TYR A 298 23.15 -9.47 -21.29
CA TYR A 298 23.67 -8.12 -21.06
C TYR A 298 24.72 -8.12 -19.94
N PRO A 299 25.95 -8.65 -20.20
CA PRO A 299 26.97 -8.82 -19.15
C PRO A 299 27.45 -7.51 -18.54
N ASP A 300 27.29 -6.39 -19.27
CA ASP A 300 27.70 -5.06 -18.82
C ASP A 300 26.57 -4.19 -18.30
N LEU A 301 25.36 -4.74 -18.17
CA LEU A 301 24.17 -4.04 -17.66
C LEU A 301 24.43 -3.44 -16.27
N LYS A 302 24.09 -2.17 -16.12
CA LYS A 302 24.25 -1.41 -14.87
C LYS A 302 22.92 -1.02 -14.26
N THR A 303 21.95 -0.69 -15.09
CA THR A 303 20.67 -0.14 -14.65
C THR A 303 19.50 -0.75 -15.41
N ILE A 304 18.46 -1.09 -14.70
CA ILE A 304 17.15 -1.41 -15.29
C ILE A 304 16.20 -0.30 -14.92
N THR A 305 15.83 0.52 -15.90
CA THR A 305 14.88 1.62 -15.71
C THR A 305 13.47 1.15 -15.96
N VAL A 306 12.59 1.31 -14.96
CA VAL A 306 11.16 0.95 -15.06
C VAL A 306 10.33 2.22 -15.09
N LYS A 307 9.46 2.36 -16.12
CA LYS A 307 8.64 3.55 -16.32
C LYS A 307 7.28 3.25 -16.94
N ILE A 308 6.38 4.23 -16.85
CA ILE A 308 5.11 4.25 -17.57
C ILE A 308 5.24 5.16 -18.78
N GLU A 309 4.90 4.65 -19.95
CA GLU A 309 4.90 5.41 -21.21
C GLU A 309 3.46 5.57 -21.71
N GLU A 310 3.13 6.73 -22.24
CA GLU A 310 1.84 6.96 -22.92
C GLU A 310 1.78 6.17 -24.23
N ALA A 311 0.56 5.78 -24.63
CA ALA A 311 0.34 4.99 -25.86
C ALA A 311 0.24 5.89 -27.09
#